data_fe167d13d2bd12ddd175c0d82c843254
#
_entry.id   fe167d13d2bd12ddd175c0d82c843254
#
_cell.length_a   1.000
_cell.length_b   1.000
_cell.length_c   1.000
_cell.angle_alpha   90.00
_cell.angle_beta   90.00
_cell.angle_gamma   90.00
#
_symmetry.space_group_name_H-M   'P 1'
#
loop_
_entity.id
_entity.type
_entity.pdbx_description
1 polymer ?
#
loop_
_entity_poly.entity_id
_entity_poly.type
_entity_poly.pdbx_seq_one_letter_code
_entity_poly.pdbx_strand_id
1 'polypeptide(L)'
;FNQAVSYICSILHLQVGQIEQNEQLDNWAELRRFLPNAEPEPDKLLTYDKSILSLFDHLYPQEWLDYGISADILDKFGIGWYARQACISIPVIFNGQLVGVRGRYTREQDIAKGKYRPICTLDGTVLKFPSSACLYGYDQNKAAIEKSRQVVLFESEKSVLKAPSYNVHNALAVFGSNISKQHIQLLLELGVNDVVLCMDSDYKQVGDDEFRFFVVKMKKLAAKLKPYFSVSIVYNNQGYDMYKCNMMDIPYEQAMKLWESRVRI
;
A
#
# COMPACT_ATOMS: atom_id res chain seq x y z
N PHE A 1 29.79 -7.41 3.25
CA PHE A 1 29.23 -8.76 3.00
C PHE A 1 30.11 -9.83 3.65
N ASN A 2 31.40 -9.90 3.35
CA ASN A 2 32.33 -10.92 3.89
C ASN A 2 32.47 -10.91 5.42
N GLN A 3 32.45 -9.74 6.07
CA GLN A 3 32.52 -9.65 7.54
C GLN A 3 31.25 -10.20 8.24
N ALA A 4 30.08 -9.98 7.65
CA ALA A 4 28.83 -10.53 8.18
C ALA A 4 28.78 -12.06 8.03
N VAL A 5 29.27 -12.59 6.92
CA VAL A 5 29.37 -14.04 6.68
C VAL A 5 30.36 -14.68 7.66
N SER A 6 31.54 -14.07 7.88
CA SER A 6 32.53 -14.55 8.87
C SER A 6 31.97 -14.54 10.30
N TYR A 7 31.23 -13.51 10.66
CA TYR A 7 30.58 -13.42 11.98
C TYR A 7 29.52 -14.49 12.18
N ILE A 8 28.66 -14.72 11.20
CA ILE A 8 27.64 -15.79 11.22
C ILE A 8 28.29 -17.17 11.31
N CYS A 9 29.35 -17.43 10.51
CA CYS A 9 30.09 -18.69 10.55
C CYS A 9 30.76 -18.91 11.93
N SER A 10 31.27 -17.87 12.58
CA SER A 10 31.86 -17.98 13.92
C SER A 10 30.84 -18.35 14.99
N ILE A 11 29.61 -17.82 14.92
CA ILE A 11 28.51 -18.16 15.84
C ILE A 11 28.04 -19.60 15.66
N LEU A 12 28.02 -20.07 14.40
CA LEU A 12 27.56 -21.41 14.05
C LEU A 12 28.68 -22.49 14.10
N HIS A 13 29.91 -22.11 14.52
CA HIS A 13 31.09 -22.97 14.51
C HIS A 13 31.42 -23.59 13.14
N LEU A 14 31.10 -22.90 12.06
CA LEU A 14 31.37 -23.31 10.68
C LEU A 14 32.70 -22.73 10.20
N GLN A 15 33.51 -23.53 9.53
CA GLN A 15 34.74 -23.02 8.91
C GLN A 15 34.44 -22.31 7.58
N VAL A 16 34.92 -21.07 7.45
CA VAL A 16 34.80 -20.29 6.20
C VAL A 16 35.69 -20.95 5.16
N GLY A 17 35.14 -21.72 4.21
CA GLY A 17 35.90 -22.36 3.15
C GLY A 17 35.40 -23.76 2.74
N GLN A 18 34.42 -24.32 3.45
CA GLN A 18 33.84 -25.64 3.12
C GLN A 18 32.48 -25.58 2.42
N ILE A 19 32.16 -24.50 1.74
CA ILE A 19 30.96 -24.45 0.91
C ILE A 19 31.35 -24.90 -0.50
N GLU A 20 31.49 -26.20 -0.70
CA GLU A 20 31.47 -26.78 -2.04
C GLU A 20 30.06 -26.65 -2.61
N GLN A 21 29.99 -26.02 -3.77
CA GLN A 21 28.78 -25.93 -4.56
C GLN A 21 28.33 -27.34 -4.91
N ASN A 22 27.22 -27.85 -4.43
CA ASN A 22 26.23 -28.64 -5.14
C ASN A 22 25.21 -29.46 -4.34
N GLU A 23 25.26 -29.57 -3.00
CA GLU A 23 24.26 -30.37 -2.28
C GLU A 23 23.62 -29.69 -1.04
N GLN A 24 23.94 -28.43 -0.75
CA GLN A 24 23.52 -27.77 0.50
C GLN A 24 22.35 -26.81 0.40
N LEU A 25 21.69 -26.70 -0.75
CA LEU A 25 20.48 -25.88 -0.87
C LEU A 25 19.30 -26.44 -0.04
N ASP A 26 19.29 -27.76 0.23
CA ASP A 26 18.23 -28.39 1.03
C ASP A 26 18.38 -28.16 2.55
N ASN A 27 19.60 -27.92 3.05
CA ASN A 27 19.82 -27.71 4.49
C ASN A 27 19.24 -26.38 4.99
N TRP A 28 19.12 -25.36 4.14
CA TRP A 28 18.44 -24.11 4.47
C TRP A 28 16.93 -24.29 4.61
N ALA A 29 16.33 -25.22 3.89
CA ALA A 29 14.92 -25.56 4.04
C ALA A 29 14.65 -26.25 5.37
N GLU A 30 15.57 -27.09 5.86
CA GLU A 30 15.46 -27.70 7.20
C GLU A 30 15.69 -26.69 8.32
N LEU A 31 16.68 -25.81 8.21
CA LEU A 31 16.92 -24.75 9.20
C LEU A 31 15.72 -23.79 9.32
N ARG A 32 15.00 -23.52 8.23
CA ARG A 32 13.75 -22.73 8.28
C ARG A 32 12.68 -23.37 9.15
N ARG A 33 12.65 -24.70 9.31
CA ARG A 33 11.68 -25.40 10.18
C ARG A 33 11.96 -25.19 11.67
N PHE A 34 13.19 -24.85 12.04
CA PHE A 34 13.59 -24.59 13.43
C PHE A 34 13.57 -23.11 13.81
N LEU A 35 13.39 -22.20 12.84
CA LEU A 35 13.17 -20.78 13.14
C LEU A 35 11.75 -20.61 13.68
N PRO A 36 11.55 -20.01 14.85
CA PRO A 36 10.24 -19.92 15.50
C PRO A 36 9.21 -19.04 14.77
N ASN A 37 9.46 -18.62 13.57
CA ASN A 37 8.55 -17.94 12.64
C ASN A 37 9.00 -18.26 11.21
N ALA A 38 8.83 -19.51 10.76
CA ALA A 38 8.83 -19.78 9.33
C ALA A 38 7.73 -18.92 8.72
N GLU A 39 8.12 -17.85 8.01
CA GLU A 39 7.15 -16.96 7.39
C GLU A 39 6.31 -17.76 6.40
N PRO A 40 5.00 -17.54 6.39
CA PRO A 40 4.18 -18.14 5.34
C PRO A 40 4.77 -17.73 3.99
N GLU A 41 4.78 -18.68 3.06
CA GLU A 41 5.16 -18.37 1.68
C GLU A 41 4.39 -17.15 1.19
N PRO A 42 5.01 -16.27 0.40
CA PRO A 42 4.34 -15.10 -0.10
C PRO A 42 3.06 -15.50 -0.82
N ASP A 43 1.96 -14.83 -0.48
CA ASP A 43 0.68 -15.05 -1.14
C ASP A 43 0.83 -14.94 -2.65
N LYS A 44 0.51 -16.00 -3.37
CA LYS A 44 0.57 -16.00 -4.83
C LYS A 44 -0.53 -15.09 -5.38
N LEU A 45 -0.14 -14.06 -6.13
CA LEU A 45 -1.09 -13.23 -6.88
C LEU A 45 -1.73 -14.06 -7.99
N LEU A 46 -3.06 -14.17 -7.95
CA LEU A 46 -3.84 -14.66 -9.06
C LEU A 46 -3.96 -13.54 -10.10
N THR A 47 -4.01 -13.91 -11.37
CA THR A 47 -4.27 -12.97 -12.47
C THR A 47 -5.62 -13.26 -13.10
N TYR A 48 -6.32 -12.23 -13.52
CA TYR A 48 -7.58 -12.31 -14.20
C TYR A 48 -7.46 -11.76 -15.62
N ASP A 49 -8.29 -12.25 -16.52
CA ASP A 49 -8.34 -11.72 -17.89
C ASP A 49 -8.83 -10.27 -17.85
N LYS A 50 -8.11 -9.38 -18.54
CA LYS A 50 -8.47 -7.95 -18.61
C LYS A 50 -9.82 -7.69 -19.29
N SER A 51 -10.34 -8.64 -20.11
CA SER A 51 -11.67 -8.54 -20.69
C SER A 51 -12.77 -8.39 -19.63
N ILE A 52 -12.53 -8.84 -18.39
CA ILE A 52 -13.42 -8.63 -17.25
C ILE A 52 -13.70 -7.13 -17.01
N LEU A 53 -12.77 -6.25 -17.34
CA LEU A 53 -12.96 -4.81 -17.18
C LEU A 53 -14.11 -4.25 -18.05
N SER A 54 -14.49 -4.95 -19.14
CA SER A 54 -15.64 -4.58 -19.96
C SER A 54 -17.00 -4.76 -19.26
N LEU A 55 -17.02 -5.43 -18.11
CA LEU A 55 -18.23 -5.55 -17.27
C LEU A 55 -18.55 -4.27 -16.49
N PHE A 56 -17.63 -3.34 -16.45
CA PHE A 56 -17.76 -2.10 -15.69
C PHE A 56 -18.05 -0.93 -16.63
N ASP A 57 -19.12 -0.17 -16.31
CA ASP A 57 -19.47 1.01 -17.07
C ASP A 57 -18.42 2.11 -16.87
N HIS A 58 -18.02 2.80 -17.94
CA HIS A 58 -17.19 3.99 -17.88
C HIS A 58 -17.99 5.19 -17.35
N LEU A 59 -18.52 5.05 -16.15
CA LEU A 59 -19.24 6.09 -15.44
C LEU A 59 -18.44 6.50 -14.22
N TYR A 60 -18.06 7.77 -14.17
CA TYR A 60 -17.31 8.30 -13.04
C TYR A 60 -18.26 8.72 -11.92
N PRO A 61 -17.95 8.34 -10.68
CA PRO A 61 -18.74 8.78 -9.55
C PRO A 61 -18.67 10.30 -9.41
N GLN A 62 -19.80 10.99 -9.48
CA GLN A 62 -19.85 12.45 -9.32
C GLN A 62 -19.21 12.88 -8.00
N GLU A 63 -19.48 12.14 -6.92
CA GLU A 63 -18.82 12.34 -5.61
C GLU A 63 -17.29 12.42 -5.69
N TRP A 64 -16.66 11.66 -6.60
CA TRP A 64 -15.21 11.65 -6.74
C TRP A 64 -14.71 12.81 -7.62
N LEU A 65 -15.48 13.20 -8.62
CA LEU A 65 -15.20 14.41 -9.41
C LEU A 65 -15.33 15.66 -8.51
N ASP A 66 -16.38 15.77 -7.74
CA ASP A 66 -16.61 16.88 -6.80
C ASP A 66 -15.54 16.90 -5.69
N TYR A 67 -15.06 15.74 -5.29
CA TYR A 67 -13.94 15.61 -4.36
C TYR A 67 -12.61 16.08 -5.00
N GLY A 68 -12.57 16.29 -6.31
CA GLY A 68 -11.44 16.82 -7.08
C GLY A 68 -10.48 15.73 -7.58
N ILE A 69 -10.97 14.51 -7.83
CA ILE A 69 -10.25 13.52 -8.64
C ILE A 69 -10.64 13.79 -10.10
N SER A 70 -9.66 14.07 -10.97
CA SER A 70 -9.96 14.38 -12.38
C SER A 70 -10.37 13.13 -13.17
N ALA A 71 -11.15 13.32 -14.24
CA ALA A 71 -11.56 12.26 -15.14
C ALA A 71 -10.35 11.51 -15.74
N ASP A 72 -9.30 12.22 -16.12
CA ASP A 72 -8.07 11.61 -16.67
C ASP A 72 -7.40 10.64 -15.67
N ILE A 73 -7.47 10.95 -14.38
CA ILE A 73 -6.96 10.04 -13.34
C ILE A 73 -7.86 8.83 -13.19
N LEU A 74 -9.18 9.02 -13.22
CA LEU A 74 -10.12 7.90 -13.17
C LEU A 74 -9.93 6.96 -14.36
N ASP A 75 -9.71 7.50 -15.58
CA ASP A 75 -9.38 6.73 -16.77
C ASP A 75 -8.03 6.00 -16.63
N LYS A 76 -6.98 6.71 -16.22
CA LYS A 76 -5.64 6.14 -16.03
C LYS A 76 -5.67 4.93 -15.12
N PHE A 77 -6.54 4.93 -14.11
CA PHE A 77 -6.67 3.83 -13.15
C PHE A 77 -7.80 2.84 -13.49
N GLY A 78 -8.51 3.05 -14.59
CA GLY A 78 -9.60 2.19 -15.05
C GLY A 78 -10.81 2.16 -14.10
N ILE A 79 -11.06 3.27 -13.40
CA ILE A 79 -12.20 3.38 -12.47
C ILE A 79 -13.50 3.37 -13.27
N GLY A 80 -14.48 2.61 -12.78
CA GLY A 80 -15.78 2.51 -13.42
C GLY A 80 -16.90 2.26 -12.42
N TRP A 81 -18.06 1.90 -12.94
CA TRP A 81 -19.23 1.58 -12.15
C TRP A 81 -19.71 0.16 -12.42
N TYR A 82 -19.99 -0.60 -11.38
CA TYR A 82 -20.62 -1.91 -11.50
C TYR A 82 -22.07 -1.86 -11.02
N ALA A 83 -22.98 -1.64 -11.97
CA ALA A 83 -24.41 -1.43 -11.71
C ALA A 83 -25.04 -2.57 -10.92
N ARG A 84 -24.69 -3.82 -11.21
CA ARG A 84 -25.23 -5.02 -10.54
C ARG A 84 -25.05 -5.00 -9.02
N GLN A 85 -23.90 -4.52 -8.54
CA GLN A 85 -23.58 -4.47 -7.11
C GLN A 85 -23.63 -3.04 -6.55
N ALA A 86 -24.01 -2.06 -7.39
CA ALA A 86 -24.05 -0.64 -7.05
C ALA A 86 -22.78 -0.17 -6.32
N CYS A 87 -21.65 -0.41 -6.96
CA CYS A 87 -20.35 -0.04 -6.42
C CYS A 87 -19.46 0.57 -7.50
N ILE A 88 -18.53 1.42 -7.06
CA ILE A 88 -17.42 1.90 -7.87
C ILE A 88 -16.46 0.75 -8.03
N SER A 89 -16.10 0.39 -9.27
CA SER A 89 -15.09 -0.62 -9.55
C SER A 89 -13.70 0.01 -9.56
N ILE A 90 -12.79 -0.60 -8.80
CA ILE A 90 -11.41 -0.16 -8.61
C ILE A 90 -10.50 -1.32 -9.01
N PRO A 91 -10.03 -1.37 -10.28
CA PRO A 91 -9.10 -2.39 -10.73
C PRO A 91 -7.74 -2.25 -10.02
N VAL A 92 -7.14 -3.39 -9.71
CA VAL A 92 -5.78 -3.48 -9.19
C VAL A 92 -4.90 -4.08 -10.27
N ILE A 93 -4.07 -3.23 -10.87
CA ILE A 93 -3.09 -3.62 -11.89
C ILE A 93 -1.72 -3.69 -11.22
N PHE A 94 -1.05 -4.81 -11.45
CA PHE A 94 0.29 -5.05 -10.93
C PHE A 94 1.14 -5.81 -11.95
N ASN A 95 2.30 -5.25 -12.30
CA ASN A 95 3.18 -5.73 -13.37
C ASN A 95 2.42 -5.99 -14.68
N GLY A 96 1.59 -5.06 -15.08
CA GLY A 96 0.78 -5.13 -16.29
C GLY A 96 -0.37 -6.14 -16.25
N GLN A 97 -0.61 -6.83 -15.14
CA GLN A 97 -1.67 -7.83 -15.00
C GLN A 97 -2.81 -7.33 -14.11
N LEU A 98 -4.03 -7.71 -14.43
CA LEU A 98 -5.17 -7.51 -13.53
C LEU A 98 -5.11 -8.57 -12.42
N VAL A 99 -4.86 -8.14 -11.19
CA VAL A 99 -4.73 -9.04 -10.04
C VAL A 99 -5.98 -9.06 -9.16
N GLY A 100 -6.91 -8.15 -9.37
CA GLY A 100 -8.19 -8.12 -8.69
C GLY A 100 -8.99 -6.85 -9.00
N VAL A 101 -10.23 -6.80 -8.53
CA VAL A 101 -11.07 -5.59 -8.59
C VAL A 101 -11.77 -5.41 -7.26
N ARG A 102 -11.56 -4.26 -6.61
CA ARG A 102 -12.33 -3.87 -5.42
C ARG A 102 -13.57 -3.08 -5.81
N GLY A 103 -14.66 -3.33 -5.13
CA GLY A 103 -15.85 -2.50 -5.17
C GLY A 103 -15.88 -1.56 -3.97
N ARG A 104 -16.02 -0.26 -4.20
CA ARG A 104 -16.43 0.67 -3.15
C ARG A 104 -17.94 0.81 -3.19
N TYR A 105 -18.59 0.20 -2.22
CA TYR A 105 -20.04 0.14 -2.15
C TYR A 105 -20.63 1.48 -1.68
N THR A 106 -21.77 1.85 -2.26
CA THR A 106 -22.41 3.15 -2.00
C THR A 106 -23.72 3.03 -1.22
N ARG A 107 -24.39 1.87 -1.24
CA ARG A 107 -25.63 1.65 -0.50
C ARG A 107 -25.33 1.34 0.98
N GLU A 108 -26.07 1.94 1.90
CA GLU A 108 -25.87 1.73 3.35
C GLU A 108 -25.87 0.26 3.78
N GLN A 109 -26.83 -0.51 3.29
CA GLN A 109 -26.93 -1.95 3.55
C GLN A 109 -25.71 -2.75 3.08
N ASP A 110 -25.00 -2.27 2.07
CA ASP A 110 -23.78 -2.91 1.54
C ASP A 110 -22.55 -2.41 2.29
N ILE A 111 -22.52 -1.15 2.69
CA ILE A 111 -21.47 -0.55 3.53
C ILE A 111 -21.39 -1.26 4.89
N ALA A 112 -22.53 -1.64 5.46
CA ALA A 112 -22.59 -2.39 6.72
C ALA A 112 -21.86 -3.76 6.64
N LYS A 113 -21.75 -4.33 5.44
CA LYS A 113 -20.98 -5.58 5.17
C LYS A 113 -19.50 -5.34 4.84
N GLY A 114 -19.09 -4.07 4.81
CA GLY A 114 -17.76 -3.62 4.44
C GLY A 114 -17.80 -2.68 3.23
N LYS A 115 -17.32 -1.44 3.42
CA LYS A 115 -17.32 -0.39 2.38
C LYS A 115 -16.50 -0.77 1.16
N TYR A 116 -15.40 -1.49 1.36
CA TYR A 116 -14.52 -1.99 0.30
C TYR A 116 -14.47 -3.52 0.34
N ARG A 117 -14.89 -4.16 -0.74
CA ARG A 117 -14.88 -5.63 -0.86
C ARG A 117 -14.51 -6.03 -2.29
N PRO A 118 -13.97 -7.24 -2.52
CA PRO A 118 -13.80 -7.76 -3.88
C PRO A 118 -15.15 -7.83 -4.62
N ILE A 119 -15.13 -7.50 -5.90
CA ILE A 119 -16.31 -7.66 -6.77
C ILE A 119 -16.49 -9.14 -7.09
N CYS A 120 -17.77 -9.59 -7.14
CA CYS A 120 -18.17 -10.89 -7.62
C CYS A 120 -18.84 -10.72 -8.99
N THR A 121 -18.33 -11.41 -10.01
CA THR A 121 -18.86 -11.39 -11.39
C THR A 121 -20.14 -12.22 -11.52
N LEU A 122 -20.73 -12.25 -12.72
CA LEU A 122 -21.99 -12.96 -13.00
C LEU A 122 -21.85 -14.47 -12.84
N ASP A 123 -20.72 -15.02 -13.22
CA ASP A 123 -20.39 -16.45 -13.12
C ASP A 123 -19.95 -16.88 -11.71
N GLY A 124 -19.98 -15.98 -10.73
CA GLY A 124 -19.61 -16.25 -9.35
C GLY A 124 -18.12 -16.09 -9.05
N THR A 125 -17.30 -15.68 -10.01
CA THR A 125 -15.87 -15.43 -9.78
C THR A 125 -15.68 -14.22 -8.87
N VAL A 126 -14.97 -14.40 -7.74
CA VAL A 126 -14.64 -13.32 -6.82
C VAL A 126 -13.27 -12.77 -7.19
N LEU A 127 -13.21 -11.51 -7.61
CA LEU A 127 -12.00 -10.81 -8.07
C LEU A 127 -11.15 -10.34 -6.89
N LYS A 128 -10.75 -11.26 -6.02
CA LYS A 128 -9.97 -11.01 -4.81
C LYS A 128 -8.47 -11.08 -5.08
N PHE A 129 -7.70 -10.35 -4.31
CA PHE A 129 -6.24 -10.41 -4.28
C PHE A 129 -5.72 -10.30 -2.84
N PRO A 130 -4.55 -10.85 -2.52
CA PRO A 130 -3.90 -10.63 -1.24
C PRO A 130 -3.32 -9.21 -1.20
N SER A 131 -3.89 -8.35 -0.37
CA SER A 131 -3.44 -6.96 -0.23
C SER A 131 -2.00 -6.83 0.28
N SER A 132 -1.49 -7.88 0.94
CA SER A 132 -0.09 -7.98 1.38
C SER A 132 0.93 -8.12 0.26
N ALA A 133 0.49 -8.53 -0.95
CA ALA A 133 1.38 -8.91 -2.06
C ALA A 133 1.49 -7.85 -3.16
N CYS A 134 0.73 -6.77 -3.10
CA CYS A 134 0.77 -5.69 -4.09
C CYS A 134 0.47 -4.33 -3.47
N LEU A 135 0.82 -3.27 -4.21
CA LEU A 135 0.58 -1.88 -3.84
C LEU A 135 -0.30 -1.22 -4.90
N TYR A 136 -1.35 -0.52 -4.49
CA TYR A 136 -2.20 0.21 -5.42
C TYR A 136 -1.46 1.39 -6.04
N GLY A 137 -1.57 1.54 -7.34
CA GLY A 137 -0.88 2.59 -8.10
C GLY A 137 0.56 2.22 -8.50
N TYR A 138 1.00 0.98 -8.24
CA TYR A 138 2.36 0.52 -8.52
C TYR A 138 2.74 0.79 -9.98
N ASP A 139 2.00 0.27 -10.95
CA ASP A 139 2.30 0.45 -12.37
C ASP A 139 2.10 1.90 -12.83
N GLN A 140 1.00 2.53 -12.38
CA GLN A 140 0.61 3.85 -12.82
C GLN A 140 1.57 4.95 -12.38
N ASN A 141 2.20 4.79 -11.21
CA ASN A 141 3.05 5.80 -10.58
C ASN A 141 4.53 5.42 -10.56
N LYS A 142 4.89 4.24 -11.10
CA LYS A 142 6.25 3.69 -11.14
C LYS A 142 7.28 4.71 -11.61
N ALA A 143 7.08 5.31 -12.78
CA ALA A 143 8.04 6.26 -13.35
C ALA A 143 8.28 7.50 -12.46
N ALA A 144 7.23 8.00 -11.78
CA ALA A 144 7.35 9.12 -10.86
C ALA A 144 8.13 8.74 -9.60
N ILE A 145 7.92 7.53 -9.09
CA ILE A 145 8.63 6.98 -7.92
C ILE A 145 10.10 6.76 -8.25
N GLU A 146 10.41 6.10 -9.36
CA GLU A 146 11.78 5.86 -9.80
C GLU A 146 12.56 7.16 -10.01
N LYS A 147 11.90 8.17 -10.58
CA LYS A 147 12.50 9.51 -10.79
C LYS A 147 12.76 10.25 -9.47
N SER A 148 11.79 10.25 -8.55
CA SER A 148 11.91 10.97 -7.27
C SER A 148 12.69 10.20 -6.21
N ARG A 149 12.80 8.88 -6.34
CA ARG A 149 13.33 7.95 -5.34
C ARG A 149 12.58 8.04 -3.99
N GLN A 150 11.39 8.61 -4.00
CA GLN A 150 10.51 8.81 -2.85
C GLN A 150 9.14 8.23 -3.14
N VAL A 151 8.48 7.70 -2.12
CA VAL A 151 7.10 7.25 -2.16
C VAL A 151 6.28 7.86 -1.02
N VAL A 152 5.03 8.23 -1.32
CA VAL A 152 4.03 8.59 -0.32
C VAL A 152 3.06 7.43 -0.16
N LEU A 153 3.00 6.84 1.04
CA LEU A 153 2.15 5.69 1.35
C LEU A 153 0.86 6.12 2.04
N PHE A 154 -0.26 5.71 1.48
CA PHE A 154 -1.61 5.90 1.98
C PHE A 154 -2.25 4.57 2.39
N GLU A 155 -3.34 4.62 3.15
CA GLU A 155 -4.14 3.44 3.50
C GLU A 155 -5.06 3.02 2.34
N SER A 156 -5.66 3.99 1.62
CA SER A 156 -6.71 3.76 0.65
C SER A 156 -6.36 4.17 -0.78
N GLU A 157 -7.00 3.50 -1.73
CA GLU A 157 -6.90 3.78 -3.17
C GLU A 157 -7.37 5.19 -3.51
N LYS A 158 -8.44 5.67 -2.84
CA LYS A 158 -9.00 7.00 -3.07
C LYS A 158 -7.97 8.12 -2.87
N SER A 159 -7.10 7.97 -1.86
CA SER A 159 -6.03 8.93 -1.59
C SER A 159 -5.00 8.96 -2.70
N VAL A 160 -4.65 7.80 -3.28
CA VAL A 160 -3.74 7.72 -4.45
C VAL A 160 -4.34 8.39 -5.68
N LEU A 161 -5.64 8.22 -5.91
CA LEU A 161 -6.35 8.88 -7.02
C LEU A 161 -6.44 10.39 -6.82
N LYS A 162 -6.55 10.87 -5.60
CA LYS A 162 -6.62 12.28 -5.25
C LYS A 162 -5.23 12.97 -5.27
N ALA A 163 -4.17 12.24 -4.96
CA ALA A 163 -2.82 12.76 -4.79
C ALA A 163 -2.31 13.66 -5.96
N PRO A 164 -2.59 13.36 -7.25
CA PRO A 164 -2.18 14.24 -8.36
C PRO A 164 -2.75 15.65 -8.29
N SER A 165 -3.96 15.87 -7.73
CA SER A 165 -4.52 17.21 -7.53
C SER A 165 -3.76 18.03 -6.48
N TYR A 166 -2.88 17.40 -5.71
CA TYR A 166 -1.93 17.99 -4.78
C TYR A 166 -0.49 17.95 -5.31
N ASN A 167 -0.31 17.70 -6.62
CA ASN A 167 1.00 17.54 -7.26
C ASN A 167 1.86 16.40 -6.66
N VAL A 168 1.22 15.38 -6.08
CA VAL A 168 1.86 14.18 -5.55
C VAL A 168 1.64 13.03 -6.53
N HIS A 169 2.64 12.74 -7.37
CA HIS A 169 2.55 11.72 -8.43
C HIS A 169 3.21 10.39 -8.05
N ASN A 170 3.89 10.33 -6.90
CA ASN A 170 4.62 9.18 -6.37
C ASN A 170 3.87 8.51 -5.22
N ALA A 171 2.54 8.48 -5.29
CA ALA A 171 1.66 7.93 -4.27
C ALA A 171 1.37 6.44 -4.50
N LEU A 172 1.37 5.63 -3.43
CA LEU A 172 0.90 4.24 -3.43
C LEU A 172 -0.02 4.00 -2.22
N ALA A 173 -0.90 3.00 -2.31
CA ALA A 173 -1.69 2.57 -1.15
C ALA A 173 -1.42 1.11 -0.77
N VAL A 174 -1.48 0.84 0.54
CA VAL A 174 -1.24 -0.48 1.15
C VAL A 174 -2.54 -1.24 1.44
N PHE A 175 -3.70 -0.74 0.98
CA PHE A 175 -5.05 -1.32 1.16
C PHE A 175 -5.49 -1.50 2.61
N GLY A 176 -4.99 -0.69 3.52
CA GLY A 176 -5.29 -0.70 4.95
C GLY A 176 -4.15 -0.12 5.77
N SER A 177 -4.01 -0.57 7.01
CA SER A 177 -3.09 0.05 7.97
C SER A 177 -1.81 -0.75 8.25
N ASN A 178 -1.49 -1.77 7.44
CA ASN A 178 -0.31 -2.60 7.66
C ASN A 178 0.62 -2.63 6.44
N ILE A 179 1.92 -2.65 6.70
CA ILE A 179 2.96 -2.82 5.69
C ILE A 179 3.55 -4.22 5.84
N SER A 180 3.47 -5.01 4.76
CA SER A 180 4.02 -6.36 4.68
C SER A 180 5.49 -6.34 4.28
N LYS A 181 6.18 -7.47 4.40
CA LYS A 181 7.54 -7.65 3.85
C LYS A 181 7.55 -7.58 2.33
N GLN A 182 6.51 -8.08 1.67
CA GLN A 182 6.38 -7.97 0.22
C GLN A 182 6.25 -6.50 -0.22
N HIS A 183 5.48 -5.66 0.51
CA HIS A 183 5.45 -4.22 0.24
C HIS A 183 6.85 -3.60 0.32
N ILE A 184 7.65 -3.96 1.35
CA ILE A 184 9.03 -3.47 1.48
C ILE A 184 9.88 -3.91 0.29
N GLN A 185 9.77 -5.17 -0.12
CA GLN A 185 10.48 -5.71 -1.29
C GLN A 185 10.13 -4.93 -2.57
N LEU A 186 8.83 -4.66 -2.80
CA LEU A 186 8.36 -3.89 -3.95
C LEU A 186 8.91 -2.46 -3.96
N LEU A 187 9.00 -1.80 -2.79
CA LEU A 187 9.59 -0.47 -2.67
C LEU A 187 11.11 -0.49 -2.96
N LEU A 188 11.82 -1.54 -2.55
CA LEU A 188 13.23 -1.73 -2.88
C LEU A 188 13.43 -1.94 -4.38
N GLU A 189 12.58 -2.73 -5.03
CA GLU A 189 12.60 -2.95 -6.49
C GLU A 189 12.34 -1.66 -7.28
N LEU A 190 11.50 -0.76 -6.78
CA LEU A 190 11.29 0.59 -7.33
C LEU A 190 12.47 1.54 -7.06
N GLY A 191 13.48 1.10 -6.32
CA GLY A 191 14.64 1.91 -5.96
C GLY A 191 14.32 3.08 -5.04
N VAL A 192 13.29 2.95 -4.18
CA VAL A 192 12.90 3.97 -3.20
C VAL A 192 14.02 4.16 -2.17
N ASN A 193 14.28 5.40 -1.80
CA ASN A 193 15.17 5.78 -0.70
C ASN A 193 14.39 6.41 0.47
N ASP A 194 13.32 7.15 0.15
CA ASP A 194 12.51 7.89 1.12
C ASP A 194 11.06 7.41 1.10
N VAL A 195 10.53 7.07 2.27
CA VAL A 195 9.13 6.72 2.47
C VAL A 195 8.46 7.76 3.33
N VAL A 196 7.38 8.35 2.83
CA VAL A 196 6.53 9.25 3.59
C VAL A 196 5.24 8.53 3.95
N LEU A 197 5.04 8.27 5.23
CA LEU A 197 3.80 7.70 5.76
C LEU A 197 2.74 8.80 5.89
N CYS A 198 1.65 8.67 5.16
CA CYS A 198 0.50 9.57 5.18
C CYS A 198 -0.78 8.76 5.44
N MET A 199 -0.85 8.17 6.63
CA MET A 199 -1.96 7.33 7.07
C MET A 199 -3.12 8.17 7.60
N ASP A 200 -4.31 7.58 7.67
CA ASP A 200 -5.49 8.26 8.20
C ASP A 200 -5.29 8.61 9.69
N SER A 201 -5.72 9.81 10.07
CA SER A 201 -5.67 10.30 11.44
C SER A 201 -6.81 9.69 12.25
N ASP A 202 -6.51 8.62 12.99
CA ASP A 202 -7.49 7.92 13.84
C ASP A 202 -7.67 8.61 15.21
N TYR A 203 -7.47 9.94 15.30
CA TYR A 203 -7.56 10.73 16.52
C TYR A 203 -8.16 12.11 16.24
N LYS A 204 -8.76 12.73 17.27
CA LYS A 204 -9.37 14.06 17.18
C LYS A 204 -8.41 15.17 17.61
N GLN A 205 -7.63 14.93 18.64
CA GLN A 205 -6.70 15.92 19.20
C GLN A 205 -5.35 15.30 19.49
N VAL A 206 -4.30 16.08 19.26
CA VAL A 206 -2.94 15.71 19.66
C VAL A 206 -2.87 15.61 21.20
N GLY A 207 -2.43 14.44 21.69
CA GLY A 207 -2.27 14.18 23.11
C GLY A 207 -3.41 13.37 23.76
N ASP A 208 -4.54 13.16 23.06
CA ASP A 208 -5.59 12.24 23.52
C ASP A 208 -5.15 10.76 23.46
N ASP A 209 -5.98 9.85 23.96
CA ASP A 209 -5.65 8.43 23.97
C ASP A 209 -5.63 7.85 22.54
N GLU A 210 -6.51 8.30 21.65
CA GLU A 210 -6.55 7.91 20.25
C GLU A 210 -5.23 8.33 19.56
N PHE A 211 -4.70 9.53 19.84
CA PHE A 211 -3.41 9.97 19.34
C PHE A 211 -2.26 9.09 19.84
N ARG A 212 -2.30 8.64 21.09
CA ARG A 212 -1.28 7.69 21.60
C ARG A 212 -1.29 6.38 20.83
N PHE A 213 -2.47 5.85 20.52
CA PHE A 213 -2.60 4.64 19.67
C PHE A 213 -2.08 4.90 18.25
N PHE A 214 -2.39 6.05 17.66
CA PHE A 214 -1.85 6.44 16.36
C PHE A 214 -0.31 6.49 16.39
N VAL A 215 0.29 7.10 17.40
CA VAL A 215 1.76 7.15 17.56
C VAL A 215 2.36 5.75 17.66
N VAL A 216 1.74 4.83 18.41
CA VAL A 216 2.19 3.43 18.51
C VAL A 216 2.09 2.73 17.15
N LYS A 217 1.00 2.93 16.40
CA LYS A 217 0.80 2.43 15.04
C LYS A 217 1.93 2.95 14.13
N MET A 218 2.18 4.25 14.11
CA MET A 218 3.23 4.85 13.27
C MET A 218 4.63 4.35 13.64
N LYS A 219 4.94 4.23 14.92
CA LYS A 219 6.22 3.66 15.38
C LYS A 219 6.42 2.23 14.89
N LYS A 220 5.37 1.39 14.92
CA LYS A 220 5.43 0.01 14.41
C LYS A 220 5.67 -0.04 12.90
N LEU A 221 5.00 0.81 12.12
CA LEU A 221 5.20 0.90 10.67
C LEU A 221 6.60 1.40 10.34
N ALA A 222 7.03 2.45 11.01
CA ALA A 222 8.37 3.01 10.83
C ALA A 222 9.48 2.01 11.18
N ALA A 223 9.34 1.26 12.25
CA ALA A 223 10.32 0.23 12.65
C ALA A 223 10.53 -0.84 11.58
N LYS A 224 9.49 -1.17 10.78
CA LYS A 224 9.61 -2.09 9.64
C LYS A 224 10.37 -1.48 8.46
N LEU A 225 10.24 -0.17 8.25
CA LEU A 225 10.76 0.55 7.09
C LEU A 225 12.18 1.10 7.29
N LYS A 226 12.48 1.58 8.49
CA LYS A 226 13.79 2.24 8.82
C LYS A 226 15.04 1.42 8.51
N PRO A 227 15.04 0.08 8.55
CA PRO A 227 16.22 -0.68 8.13
C PRO A 227 16.59 -0.48 6.65
N TYR A 228 15.64 -0.02 5.82
CA TYR A 228 15.78 0.03 4.38
C TYR A 228 15.66 1.44 3.79
N PHE A 229 14.91 2.32 4.46
CA PHE A 229 14.50 3.62 3.92
C PHE A 229 14.68 4.74 4.95
N SER A 230 14.86 5.95 4.47
CA SER A 230 14.57 7.16 5.23
C SER A 230 13.06 7.28 5.40
N VAL A 231 12.57 7.52 6.61
CA VAL A 231 11.12 7.51 6.90
C VAL A 231 10.68 8.84 7.48
N SER A 232 9.63 9.41 6.92
CA SER A 232 8.93 10.59 7.45
C SER A 232 7.46 10.28 7.67
N ILE A 233 6.83 10.99 8.62
CA ILE A 233 5.40 10.85 8.91
C ILE A 233 4.73 12.21 8.74
N VAL A 234 3.65 12.24 7.95
CA VAL A 234 2.69 13.34 7.92
C VAL A 234 1.60 13.04 8.93
N TYR A 235 1.33 13.95 9.85
CA TYR A 235 0.27 13.82 10.84
C TYR A 235 -0.34 15.18 11.15
N ASN A 236 -1.55 15.19 11.67
CA ASN A 236 -2.26 16.41 12.00
C ASN A 236 -1.71 17.06 13.27
N ASN A 237 -0.65 17.86 13.14
CA ASN A 237 -0.05 18.64 14.22
C ASN A 237 -0.59 20.09 14.30
N GLN A 238 -1.50 20.45 13.39
CA GLN A 238 -2.08 21.79 13.31
C GLN A 238 -3.50 21.88 13.91
N GLY A 239 -4.07 20.74 14.33
CA GLY A 239 -5.40 20.69 14.92
C GLY A 239 -6.54 20.88 13.90
N TYR A 240 -6.32 20.52 12.63
CA TYR A 240 -7.39 20.52 11.62
C TYR A 240 -8.43 19.42 11.92
N ASP A 241 -9.65 19.60 11.45
CA ASP A 241 -10.67 18.55 11.53
C ASP A 241 -10.35 17.45 10.48
N MET A 242 -9.70 16.39 10.95
CA MET A 242 -9.18 15.30 10.11
C MET A 242 -9.46 13.91 10.69
N TYR A 243 -10.49 13.76 11.52
CA TYR A 243 -10.80 12.45 12.09
C TYR A 243 -11.12 11.43 10.99
N LYS A 244 -10.37 10.32 10.95
CA LYS A 244 -10.43 9.28 9.90
C LYS A 244 -10.15 9.79 8.49
N CYS A 245 -9.31 10.79 8.39
CA CYS A 245 -8.89 11.43 7.15
C CYS A 245 -7.36 11.54 7.09
N ASN A 246 -6.84 11.76 5.90
CA ASN A 246 -5.44 12.11 5.69
C ASN A 246 -5.31 13.46 4.97
N MET A 247 -4.09 13.87 4.63
CA MET A 247 -3.85 15.19 4.03
C MET A 247 -4.55 15.39 2.68
N MET A 248 -4.98 14.34 1.99
CA MET A 248 -5.73 14.46 0.72
C MET A 248 -7.20 14.83 0.91
N ASP A 249 -7.71 14.77 2.15
CA ASP A 249 -9.11 15.03 2.49
C ASP A 249 -9.36 16.48 2.96
N ILE A 250 -8.30 17.32 3.10
CA ILE A 250 -8.37 18.71 3.57
C ILE A 250 -7.94 19.68 2.46
N PRO A 251 -8.23 20.99 2.58
CA PRO A 251 -7.81 21.97 1.58
C PRO A 251 -6.31 21.98 1.31
N TYR A 252 -5.93 22.26 0.06
CA TYR A 252 -4.55 22.21 -0.42
C TYR A 252 -3.55 22.97 0.50
N GLU A 253 -3.89 24.20 0.89
CA GLU A 253 -3.02 25.01 1.75
C GLU A 253 -2.77 24.38 3.13
N GLN A 254 -3.80 23.76 3.71
CA GLN A 254 -3.67 23.04 4.97
C GLN A 254 -2.82 21.76 4.81
N ALA A 255 -3.07 21.03 3.73
CA ALA A 255 -2.30 19.83 3.39
C ALA A 255 -0.81 20.15 3.23
N MET A 256 -0.47 21.26 2.57
CA MET A 256 0.93 21.68 2.38
C MET A 256 1.60 22.05 3.71
N LYS A 257 0.91 22.68 4.64
CA LYS A 257 1.44 22.93 6.00
C LYS A 257 1.76 21.63 6.74
N LEU A 258 0.89 20.60 6.62
CA LEU A 258 1.17 19.28 7.20
C LEU A 258 2.37 18.61 6.50
N TRP A 259 2.45 18.73 5.19
CA TRP A 259 3.56 18.19 4.41
C TRP A 259 4.91 18.81 4.82
N GLU A 260 4.95 20.12 4.98
CA GLU A 260 6.16 20.86 5.41
C GLU A 260 6.55 20.54 6.84
N SER A 261 5.57 20.35 7.73
CA SER A 261 5.79 20.02 9.14
C SER A 261 5.94 18.51 9.42
N ARG A 262 6.03 17.66 8.36
CA ARG A 262 6.24 16.23 8.55
C ARG A 262 7.50 15.92 9.36
N VAL A 263 7.42 14.92 10.18
CA VAL A 263 8.52 14.53 11.07
C VAL A 263 9.33 13.39 10.45
N ARG A 264 10.63 13.60 10.32
CA ARG A 264 11.57 12.53 9.97
C ARG A 264 11.93 11.75 11.24
N ILE A 265 11.96 10.43 11.15
CA ILE A 265 12.18 9.53 12.28
C ILE A 265 13.27 8.51 12.02
#